data_555822cc47fb215f311726b9d97b847e
#
_entry.id   555822cc47fb215f311726b9d97b847e
#
_cell.length_a   1.000
_cell.length_b   1.000
_cell.length_c   1.000
_cell.angle_alpha   90.00
_cell.angle_beta   90.00
_cell.angle_gamma   90.00
#
_symmetry.space_group_name_H-M   'P 1'
#
loop_
_entity.id
_entity.type
_entity.pdbx_description
1 polymer ?
#
loop_
_entity_poly.entity_id
_entity_poly.type
_entity_poly.pdbx_seq_one_letter_code
_entity_poly.pdbx_strand_id
1 'polypeptide(L)'
;MQGALEMKKTRSKIIIKTRKGGYTKLYINGKWQRKVTYLDFHGYVVDNGIVIECEYEKLKCDKGGCPIVSDNELVKEKHIVRI
;
A
#
# COMPACT_ATOMS: atom_id res chain seq x y z
N MET A 1 -17.72 21.58 -2.70
CA MET A 1 -16.39 22.05 -3.08
C MET A 1 -15.29 21.37 -2.29
N GLN A 2 -15.43 21.36 -1.00
CA GLN A 2 -14.44 20.72 -0.14
C GLN A 2 -14.29 19.24 -0.46
N GLY A 3 -15.39 18.58 -0.68
CA GLY A 3 -15.35 17.16 -0.96
C GLY A 3 -14.54 16.81 -2.21
N ALA A 4 -14.59 17.65 -3.23
CA ALA A 4 -13.85 17.40 -4.46
C ALA A 4 -12.35 17.46 -4.23
N LEU A 5 -11.89 18.39 -3.41
CA LEU A 5 -10.48 18.50 -3.08
C LEU A 5 -10.02 17.31 -2.25
N GLU A 6 -10.84 16.90 -1.31
CA GLU A 6 -10.52 15.74 -0.48
C GLU A 6 -10.44 14.46 -1.32
N MET A 7 -11.32 14.30 -2.28
CA MET A 7 -11.29 13.14 -3.16
C MET A 7 -9.99 13.05 -3.94
N LYS A 8 -9.46 14.18 -4.38
CA LYS A 8 -8.17 14.18 -5.06
C LYS A 8 -7.05 13.72 -4.14
N LYS A 9 -7.13 14.10 -2.87
CA LYS A 9 -6.11 13.71 -1.89
C LYS A 9 -6.17 12.24 -1.52
N THR A 10 -7.33 11.60 -1.67
CA THR A 10 -7.47 10.18 -1.35
C THR A 10 -7.00 9.26 -2.47
N ARG A 11 -6.80 9.80 -3.66
CA ARG A 11 -6.33 8.98 -4.78
C ARG A 11 -4.83 8.89 -4.78
N SER A 12 -4.34 7.69 -5.00
CA SER A 12 -2.92 7.42 -5.00
C SER A 12 -2.48 6.85 -6.34
N LYS A 13 -1.26 7.16 -6.70
CA LYS A 13 -0.61 6.57 -7.87
C LYS A 13 0.17 5.37 -7.39
N ILE A 14 -0.12 4.20 -7.95
CA ILE A 14 0.53 2.97 -7.56
C ILE A 14 1.34 2.44 -8.73
N ILE A 15 2.59 2.12 -8.47
CA ILE A 15 3.49 1.53 -9.47
C ILE A 15 4.06 0.26 -8.87
N ILE A 16 3.97 -0.82 -9.63
CA ILE A 16 4.58 -2.08 -9.26
C ILE A 16 5.64 -2.39 -10.30
N LYS A 17 6.87 -2.56 -9.86
CA LYS A 17 7.99 -2.88 -10.74
C LYS A 17 8.50 -4.28 -10.42
N THR A 18 8.56 -5.11 -11.45
CA THR A 18 9.13 -6.44 -11.32
C THR A 18 10.37 -6.53 -12.18
N ARG A 19 11.35 -7.27 -11.72
CA ARG A 19 12.57 -7.54 -12.47
C ARG A 19 12.68 -9.04 -12.69
N LYS A 20 13.11 -9.43 -13.87
CA LYS A 20 13.37 -10.84 -14.16
C LYS A 20 14.40 -11.37 -13.16
N GLY A 21 13.99 -12.37 -12.37
CA GLY A 21 14.85 -12.94 -11.34
C GLY A 21 15.06 -12.06 -10.12
N GLY A 22 14.32 -10.95 -10.01
CA GLY A 22 14.46 -10.03 -8.89
C GLY A 22 13.17 -9.89 -8.09
N TYR A 23 13.19 -8.95 -7.17
CA TYR A 23 12.06 -8.70 -6.30
C TYR A 23 11.09 -7.71 -6.93
N THR A 24 9.82 -7.84 -6.57
CA THR A 24 8.80 -6.87 -6.93
C THR A 24 8.86 -5.70 -5.95
N LYS A 25 8.82 -4.49 -6.49
CA LYS A 25 8.84 -3.27 -5.69
C LYS A 25 7.52 -2.54 -5.84
N LEU A 26 6.98 -2.07 -4.73
CA LEU A 26 5.75 -1.31 -4.68
C LEU A 26 6.06 0.14 -4.38
N TYR A 27 5.52 1.06 -5.20
CA TYR A 27 5.66 2.49 -5.01
C TYR A 27 4.29 3.11 -4.86
N ILE A 28 4.10 3.90 -3.83
CA ILE A 28 2.87 4.64 -3.58
C ILE A 28 3.21 6.12 -3.65
N ASN A 29 2.63 6.82 -4.63
CA ASN A 29 2.89 8.26 -4.85
C ASN A 29 4.38 8.56 -4.96
N GLY A 30 5.11 7.69 -5.67
CA GLY A 30 6.53 7.86 -5.88
C GLY A 30 7.42 7.34 -4.75
N LYS A 31 6.84 6.91 -3.65
CA LYS A 31 7.60 6.39 -2.51
C LYS A 31 7.68 4.88 -2.53
N TRP A 32 8.88 4.35 -2.47
CA TRP A 32 9.10 2.92 -2.36
C TRP A 32 8.64 2.40 -1.01
N GLN A 33 7.73 1.43 -1.03
CA GLN A 33 7.25 0.78 0.17
C GLN A 33 8.14 -0.41 0.48
N ARG A 34 8.89 -0.32 1.54
CA ARG A 34 9.86 -1.35 1.93
C ARG A 34 9.21 -2.35 2.87
N LYS A 35 9.74 -3.58 2.87
CA LYS A 35 9.34 -4.64 3.80
C LYS A 35 7.86 -5.00 3.69
N VAL A 36 7.34 -4.94 2.47
CA VAL A 36 5.98 -5.37 2.19
C VAL A 36 5.92 -6.89 2.26
N THR A 37 4.97 -7.42 3.02
CA THR A 37 4.81 -8.85 3.21
C THR A 37 3.56 -9.40 2.53
N TYR A 38 2.67 -8.53 2.10
CA TYR A 38 1.41 -8.93 1.47
C TYR A 38 0.94 -7.81 0.53
N LEU A 39 0.38 -8.21 -0.60
CA LEU A 39 -0.13 -7.24 -1.57
C LEU A 39 -1.34 -7.84 -2.26
N ASP A 40 -2.41 -7.07 -2.34
CA ASP A 40 -3.62 -7.46 -3.02
C ASP A 40 -4.24 -6.28 -3.73
N PHE A 41 -4.66 -6.49 -4.97
CA PHE A 41 -5.44 -5.53 -5.73
C PHE A 41 -6.83 -6.07 -5.91
N HIS A 42 -7.82 -5.23 -5.64
CA HIS A 42 -9.20 -5.63 -5.90
C HIS A 42 -10.01 -4.41 -6.32
N GLY A 43 -11.10 -4.67 -7.00
CA GLY A 43 -11.99 -3.62 -7.43
C GLY A 43 -13.43 -4.01 -7.17
N TYR A 44 -14.28 -3.02 -7.05
CA TYR A 44 -15.71 -3.25 -6.93
C TYR A 44 -16.49 -2.18 -7.68
N VAL A 45 -17.69 -2.54 -8.08
CA VAL A 45 -18.52 -1.65 -8.87
C VAL A 45 -19.32 -0.74 -7.96
N VAL A 46 -19.32 0.54 -8.29
CA VAL A 46 -20.16 1.55 -7.64
C VAL A 46 -21.04 2.18 -8.72
N ASP A 47 -21.92 3.08 -8.31
CA ASP A 47 -22.92 3.65 -9.22
C ASP A 47 -22.39 4.11 -10.57
N ASN A 48 -21.24 4.75 -10.60
CA ASN A 48 -20.71 5.37 -11.81
C ASN A 48 -19.38 4.79 -12.27
N GLY A 49 -19.04 3.60 -11.85
CA GLY A 49 -17.79 3.03 -12.29
C GLY A 49 -17.22 1.99 -11.37
N ILE A 50 -15.91 1.84 -11.44
CA ILE A 50 -15.19 0.83 -10.67
C ILE A 50 -14.23 1.55 -9.74
N VAL A 51 -14.24 1.16 -8.48
CA VAL A 51 -13.24 1.60 -7.51
C VAL A 51 -12.20 0.51 -7.39
N ILE A 52 -10.93 0.90 -7.49
CA ILE A 52 -9.82 -0.05 -7.36
C ILE A 52 -9.04 0.32 -6.12
N GLU A 53 -8.75 -0.67 -5.29
CA GLU A 53 -8.00 -0.50 -4.07
C GLU A 53 -6.81 -1.43 -4.04
N CYS A 54 -5.73 -0.95 -3.44
CA CYS A 54 -4.54 -1.75 -3.18
C CYS A 54 -4.42 -1.92 -1.68
N GLU A 55 -4.44 -3.15 -1.24
CA GLU A 55 -4.26 -3.49 0.15
C GLU A 55 -2.87 -4.10 0.30
N TYR A 56 -2.10 -3.63 1.26
CA TYR A 56 -0.79 -4.20 1.49
C TYR A 56 -0.45 -4.18 2.98
N GLU A 57 0.42 -5.10 3.39
CA GLU A 57 0.93 -5.15 4.75
C GLU A 57 2.43 -4.98 4.72
N LYS A 58 2.94 -4.23 5.68
CA LYS A 58 4.36 -3.98 5.86
C LYS A 58 4.77 -4.38 7.26
N LEU A 59 6.01 -4.75 7.42
CA LEU A 59 6.56 -4.93 8.76
C LEU A 59 6.67 -3.55 9.41
N LYS A 60 6.20 -3.47 10.66
CA LYS A 60 6.36 -2.26 11.44
C LYS A 60 7.79 -2.22 11.97
N CYS A 61 8.45 -1.10 11.83
CA CYS A 61 9.83 -0.94 12.23
C CYS A 61 9.98 0.17 13.26
N ASP A 62 11.01 0.05 14.10
CA ASP A 62 11.35 1.09 15.04
C ASP A 62 12.12 2.21 14.34
N LYS A 63 12.60 3.19 15.09
CA LYS A 63 13.30 4.35 14.53
C LYS A 63 14.58 3.96 13.81
N GLY A 64 15.19 2.87 14.22
CA GLY A 64 16.42 2.38 13.59
C GLY A 64 16.18 1.52 12.36
N GLY A 65 14.92 1.29 11.99
CA GLY A 65 14.59 0.47 10.85
C GLY A 65 14.52 -1.02 11.14
N CYS A 66 14.59 -1.42 12.39
CA CYS A 66 14.50 -2.82 12.78
C CYS A 66 13.04 -3.23 12.98
N PRO A 67 12.63 -4.40 12.44
CA PRO A 67 11.27 -4.86 12.65
C PRO A 67 10.95 -5.05 14.13
N ILE A 68 9.74 -4.66 14.49
CA ILE A 68 9.25 -4.79 15.87
C ILE A 68 8.68 -6.18 16.07
N VAL A 69 9.04 -6.80 17.19
CA VAL A 69 8.55 -8.13 17.55
C VAL A 69 7.68 -8.01 18.80
N SER A 70 6.51 -8.65 18.77
CA SER A 70 5.60 -8.71 19.91
C SER A 70 5.07 -10.13 19.99
N ASP A 71 5.08 -10.72 21.18
CA ASP A 71 4.62 -12.09 21.41
C ASP A 71 5.27 -13.11 20.47
N ASN A 72 6.58 -12.93 20.23
CA ASN A 72 7.37 -13.78 19.32
C ASN A 72 6.94 -13.71 17.86
N GLU A 73 6.19 -12.67 17.47
CA GLU A 73 5.79 -12.46 16.09
C GLU A 73 6.15 -11.07 15.64
N LEU A 74 6.44 -10.95 14.34
CA LEU A 74 6.70 -9.65 13.72
C LEU A 74 5.40 -8.87 13.63
N VAL A 75 5.45 -7.61 14.05
CA VAL A 75 4.30 -6.72 13.99
C VAL A 75 4.16 -6.19 12.57
N LYS A 76 2.95 -6.23 12.05
CA LYS A 76 2.65 -5.77 10.69
C LYS A 76 1.63 -4.63 10.73
N GLU A 77 1.78 -3.73 9.76
CA GLU A 77 0.80 -2.65 9.55
C GLU A 77 0.07 -2.91 8.26
N LYS A 78 -1.25 -2.79 8.30
CA LYS A 78 -2.09 -2.96 7.12
C LYS A 78 -2.46 -1.60 6.57
N HIS A 79 -2.34 -1.43 5.27
CA HIS A 79 -2.67 -0.20 4.57
C HIS A 79 -3.60 -0.50 3.41
N ILE A 80 -4.53 0.39 3.18
CA ILE A 80 -5.42 0.32 2.03
C ILE A 80 -5.37 1.67 1.36
N VAL A 81 -5.01 1.68 0.07
CA VAL A 81 -4.98 2.91 -0.72
C VAL A 81 -5.86 2.75 -1.94
N ARG A 82 -6.53 3.83 -2.30
CA ARG A 82 -7.42 3.86 -3.44
C ARG A 82 -6.71 4.48 -4.64
N ILE A 83 -6.86 3.85 -5.77
CA ILE A 83 -6.28 4.32 -7.02
C ILE A 83 -7.22 5.29 -7.73
#